data_64cbd53ea5261e20ddc4dc6b09334b0d
#
_entry.id   64cbd53ea5261e20ddc4dc6b09334b0d
#
_cell.length_a   1.000
_cell.length_b   1.000
_cell.length_c   1.000
_cell.angle_alpha   90.00
_cell.angle_beta   90.00
_cell.angle_gamma   90.00
#
_symmetry.space_group_name_H-M   'P 1'
#
loop_
_entity.id
_entity.type
_entity.pdbx_description
1 polymer ?
#
loop_
_entity_poly.entity_id
_entity_poly.type
_entity_poly.pdbx_seq_one_letter_code
_entity_poly.pdbx_strand_id
1 'polypeptide(L)'
;GIETGIELLKSCGEEVPNWITDMSASGAESFYKFEDGKKKFYDINTKKYTTVPSSENHYIFNALRENKQILKNPECTVHDIGDGVMCIEFQTKGNSIGEGIAKGINEAIDIAEKDGWNGIVIGNNDKQFSVGANLMNMGMMAMQKNFDEIEKFLVGFQKILMRMRTCNVPVVSATHGFVLGGGLEVSIHCDAGIHASESYIGLVEAGVGLI
;
A
#
# COMPACT_ATOMS: atom_id res chain seq x y z
N GLY A 1 21.39 10.86 2.91
CA GLY A 1 21.52 10.65 4.37
C GLY A 1 22.03 11.91 5.06
N ILE A 2 22.24 11.86 6.37
CA ILE A 2 22.72 13.00 7.19
C ILE A 2 24.12 13.44 6.74
N GLU A 3 25.01 12.50 6.45
CA GLU A 3 26.36 12.82 5.95
C GLU A 3 26.33 13.65 4.68
N THR A 4 25.54 13.26 3.70
CA THR A 4 25.34 14.03 2.47
C THR A 4 24.79 15.44 2.75
N GLY A 5 23.89 15.58 3.74
CA GLY A 5 23.38 16.88 4.19
C GLY A 5 24.46 17.74 4.82
N ILE A 6 25.32 17.16 5.64
CA ILE A 6 26.46 17.83 6.25
C ILE A 6 27.48 18.33 5.19
N GLU A 7 27.80 17.48 4.21
CA GLU A 7 28.67 17.83 3.10
C GLU A 7 28.09 18.98 2.27
N LEU A 8 26.79 18.94 1.99
CA LEU A 8 26.10 20.00 1.25
C LEU A 8 26.14 21.33 2.00
N LEU A 9 25.81 21.36 3.29
CA LEU A 9 25.89 22.58 4.11
C LEU A 9 27.30 23.18 4.08
N LYS A 10 28.32 22.35 4.30
CA LYS A 10 29.72 22.79 4.24
C LYS A 10 30.09 23.33 2.85
N SER A 11 29.65 22.73 1.79
CA SER A 11 29.90 23.18 0.41
C SER A 11 29.25 24.53 0.09
N CYS A 12 28.13 24.85 0.77
CA CYS A 12 27.46 26.15 0.66
C CYS A 12 28.03 27.21 1.61
N GLY A 13 29.05 26.88 2.42
CA GLY A 13 29.62 27.79 3.41
C GLY A 13 28.79 27.99 4.66
N GLU A 14 27.80 27.11 4.88
CA GLU A 14 26.93 27.14 6.05
C GLU A 14 27.54 26.36 7.23
N GLU A 15 27.29 26.87 8.45
CA GLU A 15 27.67 26.17 9.66
C GLU A 15 26.77 24.96 9.91
N VAL A 16 27.37 23.80 10.16
CA VAL A 16 26.63 22.60 10.54
C VAL A 16 26.34 22.64 12.04
N PRO A 17 25.06 22.60 12.46
CA PRO A 17 24.75 22.57 13.90
C PRO A 17 25.38 21.39 14.62
N ASN A 18 25.90 21.61 15.83
CA ASN A 18 26.61 20.60 16.60
C ASN A 18 25.77 19.33 16.83
N TRP A 19 24.47 19.44 17.02
CA TRP A 19 23.61 18.28 17.22
C TRP A 19 23.52 17.37 15.99
N ILE A 20 23.69 17.91 14.77
CA ILE A 20 23.73 17.11 13.53
C ILE A 20 25.07 16.37 13.44
N THR A 21 26.20 17.02 13.79
CA THR A 21 27.49 16.34 13.82
C THR A 21 27.56 15.28 14.90
N ASP A 22 27.00 15.55 16.07
CA ASP A 22 26.85 14.57 17.15
C ASP A 22 25.99 13.37 16.73
N MET A 23 24.91 13.62 16.01
CA MET A 23 24.04 12.59 15.51
C MET A 23 24.76 11.68 14.49
N SER A 24 25.48 12.27 13.53
CA SER A 24 26.30 11.51 12.57
C SER A 24 27.40 10.71 13.29
N ALA A 25 28.07 11.30 14.27
CA ALA A 25 29.12 10.64 15.07
C ALA A 25 28.56 9.45 15.90
N SER A 26 27.25 9.45 16.24
CA SER A 26 26.61 8.34 16.93
C SER A 26 26.23 7.18 16.00
N GLY A 27 26.51 7.27 14.70
CA GLY A 27 26.16 6.27 13.70
C GLY A 27 24.70 6.37 13.21
N ALA A 28 24.00 7.46 13.51
CA ALA A 28 22.65 7.67 13.01
C ALA A 28 22.68 8.20 11.57
N GLU A 29 22.10 7.47 10.63
CA GLU A 29 22.13 7.78 9.20
C GLU A 29 20.98 8.69 8.74
N SER A 30 19.90 8.78 9.52
CA SER A 30 18.72 9.58 9.18
C SER A 30 17.95 10.06 10.41
N PHE A 31 17.18 11.15 10.29
CA PHE A 31 16.34 11.67 11.38
C PHE A 31 15.23 10.70 11.79
N TYR A 32 14.77 9.88 10.87
CA TYR A 32 13.76 8.86 11.10
C TYR A 32 14.28 7.50 10.67
N LYS A 33 13.91 6.47 11.41
CA LYS A 33 14.09 5.08 10.97
C LYS A 33 12.81 4.29 11.19
N PHE A 34 12.68 3.21 10.45
CA PHE A 34 11.65 2.21 10.67
C PHE A 34 12.30 1.00 11.34
N GLU A 35 11.71 0.54 12.43
CA GLU A 35 12.21 -0.59 13.20
C GLU A 35 11.05 -1.23 13.96
N ASP A 36 10.93 -2.56 13.89
CA ASP A 36 9.86 -3.33 14.53
C ASP A 36 8.45 -2.88 14.13
N GLY A 37 8.27 -2.52 12.86
CA GLY A 37 6.99 -2.02 12.34
C GLY A 37 6.61 -0.61 12.78
N LYS A 38 7.50 0.11 13.49
CA LYS A 38 7.26 1.45 14.03
C LYS A 38 8.16 2.50 13.38
N LYS A 39 7.63 3.71 13.23
CA LYS A 39 8.42 4.88 12.88
C LYS A 39 9.06 5.45 14.14
N LYS A 40 10.37 5.58 14.13
CA LYS A 40 11.15 6.19 15.21
C LYS A 40 11.82 7.47 14.71
N PHE A 41 11.99 8.46 15.57
CA PHE A 41 12.76 9.68 15.32
C PHE A 41 13.99 9.72 16.24
N TYR A 42 15.04 10.36 15.79
CA TYR A 42 16.24 10.58 16.61
C TYR A 42 15.97 11.72 17.59
N ASP A 43 15.92 11.41 18.87
CA ASP A 43 15.78 12.40 19.95
C ASP A 43 17.17 12.98 20.27
N ILE A 44 17.36 14.25 20.00
CA ILE A 44 18.62 14.97 20.21
C ILE A 44 19.01 15.08 21.69
N ASN A 45 18.05 15.03 22.61
CA ASN A 45 18.32 15.13 24.04
C ASN A 45 18.82 13.80 24.61
N THR A 46 18.20 12.69 24.21
CA THR A 46 18.58 11.35 24.70
C THR A 46 19.61 10.69 23.81
N LYS A 47 19.90 11.26 22.62
CA LYS A 47 20.78 10.72 21.57
C LYS A 47 20.41 9.28 21.15
N LYS A 48 19.11 8.97 21.16
CA LYS A 48 18.56 7.65 20.81
C LYS A 48 17.34 7.78 19.90
N TYR A 49 17.06 6.72 19.17
CA TYR A 49 15.81 6.63 18.43
C TYR A 49 14.66 6.29 19.36
N THR A 50 13.64 7.13 19.34
CA THR A 50 12.42 7.02 20.14
C THR A 50 11.21 6.87 19.22
N THR A 51 10.24 6.05 19.58
CA THR A 51 9.00 5.88 18.79
C THR A 51 8.27 7.21 18.65
N VAL A 52 7.82 7.53 17.44
CA VAL A 52 7.02 8.72 17.19
C VAL A 52 5.72 8.60 17.99
N PRO A 53 5.38 9.56 18.85
CA PRO A 53 4.12 9.54 19.61
C PRO A 53 2.91 9.37 18.69
N SER A 54 1.89 8.67 19.16
CA SER A 54 0.65 8.37 18.42
C SER A 54 0.78 7.47 17.20
N SER A 55 1.97 6.90 16.92
CA SER A 55 2.16 5.92 15.84
C SER A 55 1.92 4.47 16.28
N GLU A 56 1.59 4.25 17.54
CA GLU A 56 1.50 2.90 18.15
C GLU A 56 0.37 2.05 17.55
N ASN A 57 -0.69 2.73 17.09
CA ASN A 57 -1.86 2.09 16.47
C ASN A 57 -1.86 2.18 14.92
N HIS A 58 -0.76 2.61 14.32
CA HIS A 58 -0.66 2.75 12.87
C HIS A 58 0.27 1.68 12.29
N TYR A 59 -0.22 0.96 11.30
CA TYR A 59 0.60 0.09 10.47
C TYR A 59 1.35 0.93 9.44
N ILE A 60 2.69 0.84 9.45
CA ILE A 60 3.55 1.51 8.48
C ILE A 60 4.14 0.45 7.57
N PHE A 61 3.57 0.28 6.38
CA PHE A 61 3.92 -0.82 5.49
C PHE A 61 5.39 -0.83 5.08
N ASN A 62 6.04 0.34 4.95
CA ASN A 62 7.49 0.39 4.70
C ASN A 62 8.31 -0.33 5.78
N ALA A 63 7.86 -0.30 7.03
CA ALA A 63 8.50 -0.99 8.14
C ALA A 63 8.18 -2.50 8.16
N LEU A 64 7.00 -2.88 7.67
CA LEU A 64 6.59 -4.28 7.58
C LEU A 64 7.28 -5.04 6.43
N ARG A 65 7.69 -4.33 5.38
CA ARG A 65 8.33 -4.93 4.19
C ARG A 65 9.63 -5.67 4.51
N GLU A 66 10.33 -5.30 5.56
CA GLU A 66 11.61 -5.93 5.92
C GLU A 66 11.45 -7.30 6.59
N ASN A 67 10.41 -7.46 7.44
CA ASN A 67 10.31 -8.63 8.33
C ASN A 67 8.96 -9.36 8.32
N LYS A 68 7.93 -8.78 7.66
CA LYS A 68 6.54 -9.23 7.73
C LYS A 68 5.91 -9.47 6.36
N GLN A 69 6.72 -9.57 5.32
CA GLN A 69 6.25 -9.78 3.96
C GLN A 69 5.95 -11.26 3.73
N ILE A 70 4.72 -11.57 3.33
CA ILE A 70 4.25 -12.93 3.00
C ILE A 70 4.41 -13.18 1.49
N LEU A 71 3.97 -12.22 0.68
CA LEU A 71 3.96 -12.30 -0.77
C LEU A 71 4.32 -10.93 -1.35
N LYS A 72 4.98 -10.93 -2.51
CA LYS A 72 5.27 -9.70 -3.26
C LYS A 72 5.27 -9.97 -4.75
N ASN A 73 4.65 -9.06 -5.50
CA ASN A 73 4.84 -8.91 -6.93
C ASN A 73 5.08 -7.41 -7.27
N PRO A 74 5.29 -7.02 -8.54
CA PRO A 74 5.56 -5.63 -8.89
C PRO A 74 4.42 -4.64 -8.57
N GLU A 75 3.18 -5.11 -8.38
CA GLU A 75 2.00 -4.27 -8.23
C GLU A 75 1.41 -4.31 -6.81
N CYS A 76 1.70 -5.35 -6.02
CA CYS A 76 1.22 -5.43 -4.65
C CYS A 76 2.17 -6.21 -3.73
N THR A 77 2.02 -5.98 -2.43
CA THR A 77 2.68 -6.77 -1.38
C THR A 77 1.65 -7.20 -0.35
N VAL A 78 1.80 -8.41 0.17
CA VAL A 78 0.98 -8.94 1.26
C VAL A 78 1.84 -9.00 2.52
N HIS A 79 1.34 -8.42 3.60
CA HIS A 79 2.02 -8.30 4.88
C HIS A 79 1.28 -9.08 5.97
N ASP A 80 2.02 -9.67 6.91
CA ASP A 80 1.49 -10.08 8.20
C ASP A 80 1.36 -8.85 9.10
N ILE A 81 0.13 -8.49 9.46
CA ILE A 81 -0.14 -7.35 10.35
C ILE A 81 -0.40 -7.76 11.80
N GLY A 82 -0.20 -9.04 12.13
CA GLY A 82 -0.42 -9.60 13.45
C GLY A 82 -1.80 -10.27 13.59
N ASP A 83 -2.02 -10.91 14.72
CA ASP A 83 -3.28 -11.55 15.10
C ASP A 83 -3.83 -12.59 14.08
N GLY A 84 -2.94 -13.12 13.23
CA GLY A 84 -3.32 -14.01 12.13
C GLY A 84 -4.04 -13.29 10.98
N VAL A 85 -3.84 -11.98 10.85
CA VAL A 85 -4.43 -11.16 9.78
C VAL A 85 -3.34 -10.73 8.79
N MET A 86 -3.63 -10.88 7.50
CA MET A 86 -2.77 -10.35 6.45
C MET A 86 -3.35 -9.09 5.83
N CYS A 87 -2.48 -8.22 5.31
CA CYS A 87 -2.89 -7.02 4.60
C CYS A 87 -2.32 -7.00 3.19
N ILE A 88 -3.18 -6.81 2.20
CA ILE A 88 -2.82 -6.61 0.80
C ILE A 88 -2.65 -5.12 0.56
N GLU A 89 -1.41 -4.71 0.27
CA GLU A 89 -1.04 -3.34 -0.07
C GLU A 89 -0.86 -3.21 -1.59
N PHE A 90 -1.63 -2.35 -2.24
CA PHE A 90 -1.41 -1.99 -3.65
C PHE A 90 -0.23 -1.02 -3.77
N GLN A 91 0.59 -1.17 -4.82
CA GLN A 91 1.84 -0.42 -5.01
C GLN A 91 2.00 0.18 -6.40
N THR A 92 0.95 0.20 -7.19
CA THR A 92 0.95 0.84 -8.50
C THR A 92 0.75 2.36 -8.36
N LYS A 93 1.05 3.11 -9.41
CA LYS A 93 0.78 4.56 -9.42
C LYS A 93 -0.73 4.81 -9.25
N GLY A 94 -1.08 5.56 -8.20
CA GLY A 94 -2.48 5.81 -7.85
C GLY A 94 -3.22 4.56 -7.39
N ASN A 95 -2.51 3.49 -7.07
CA ASN A 95 -3.07 2.18 -6.73
C ASN A 95 -4.05 1.67 -7.80
N SER A 96 -3.72 1.95 -9.08
CA SER A 96 -4.51 1.48 -10.21
C SER A 96 -4.43 -0.04 -10.33
N ILE A 97 -5.59 -0.67 -10.55
CA ILE A 97 -5.73 -2.11 -10.56
C ILE A 97 -5.30 -2.67 -11.91
N GLY A 98 -4.29 -3.53 -11.89
CA GLY A 98 -3.79 -4.31 -13.02
C GLY A 98 -3.82 -5.81 -12.73
N GLU A 99 -3.21 -6.58 -13.61
CA GLU A 99 -3.14 -8.04 -13.49
C GLU A 99 -2.38 -8.49 -12.24
N GLY A 100 -1.33 -7.77 -11.86
CA GLY A 100 -0.52 -8.11 -10.69
C GLY A 100 -1.29 -7.95 -9.38
N ILE A 101 -2.15 -6.92 -9.25
CA ILE A 101 -3.04 -6.78 -8.10
C ILE A 101 -4.06 -7.91 -8.07
N ALA A 102 -4.70 -8.19 -9.21
CA ALA A 102 -5.67 -9.27 -9.34
C ALA A 102 -5.06 -10.63 -8.95
N LYS A 103 -3.86 -10.92 -9.45
CA LYS A 103 -3.09 -12.12 -9.11
C LYS A 103 -2.74 -12.15 -7.62
N GLY A 104 -2.27 -11.03 -7.06
CA GLY A 104 -1.90 -10.93 -5.66
C GLY A 104 -3.06 -11.17 -4.71
N ILE A 105 -4.26 -10.66 -5.01
CA ILE A 105 -5.48 -10.94 -4.25
C ILE A 105 -5.79 -12.44 -4.28
N ASN A 106 -5.73 -13.05 -5.46
CA ASN A 106 -6.00 -14.47 -5.63
C ASN A 106 -5.03 -15.36 -4.83
N GLU A 107 -3.73 -15.07 -4.92
CA GLU A 107 -2.69 -15.80 -4.19
C GLU A 107 -2.80 -15.57 -2.67
N ALA A 108 -3.16 -14.37 -2.22
CA ALA A 108 -3.38 -14.09 -0.81
C ALA A 108 -4.55 -14.91 -0.24
N ILE A 109 -5.64 -15.07 -1.00
CA ILE A 109 -6.76 -15.92 -0.61
C ILE A 109 -6.32 -17.39 -0.53
N ASP A 110 -5.56 -17.89 -1.53
CA ASP A 110 -5.03 -19.26 -1.51
C ASP A 110 -4.19 -19.52 -0.25
N ILE A 111 -3.29 -18.60 0.08
CA ILE A 111 -2.44 -18.69 1.28
C ILE A 111 -3.31 -18.64 2.54
N ALA A 112 -4.28 -17.71 2.60
CA ALA A 112 -5.12 -17.54 3.78
C ALA A 112 -5.96 -18.79 4.08
N GLU A 113 -6.57 -19.37 3.06
CA GLU A 113 -7.38 -20.59 3.20
C GLU A 113 -6.53 -21.82 3.55
N LYS A 114 -5.33 -21.94 2.96
CA LYS A 114 -4.44 -23.07 3.18
C LYS A 114 -3.78 -23.05 4.56
N ASP A 115 -3.30 -21.89 4.97
CA ASP A 115 -2.45 -21.74 6.15
C ASP A 115 -3.25 -21.31 7.40
N GLY A 116 -4.58 -21.17 7.29
CA GLY A 116 -5.48 -20.93 8.41
C GLY A 116 -5.39 -19.49 8.96
N TRP A 117 -5.28 -18.49 8.10
CA TRP A 117 -5.33 -17.09 8.52
C TRP A 117 -6.73 -16.68 8.97
N ASN A 118 -6.80 -15.78 9.93
CA ASN A 118 -8.06 -15.29 10.51
C ASN A 118 -8.80 -14.28 9.63
N GLY A 119 -8.09 -13.59 8.73
CA GLY A 119 -8.68 -12.57 7.87
C GLY A 119 -7.69 -11.91 6.93
N ILE A 120 -8.25 -11.21 5.94
CA ILE A 120 -7.53 -10.40 4.97
C ILE A 120 -8.04 -8.96 5.05
N VAL A 121 -7.12 -8.00 5.13
CA VAL A 121 -7.41 -6.57 4.97
C VAL A 121 -6.86 -6.11 3.63
N ILE A 122 -7.62 -5.30 2.89
CA ILE A 122 -7.11 -4.57 1.72
C ILE A 122 -6.96 -3.10 2.10
N GLY A 123 -5.75 -2.59 2.07
CA GLY A 123 -5.45 -1.22 2.48
C GLY A 123 -4.03 -0.79 2.11
N ASN A 124 -3.73 0.50 2.26
CA ASN A 124 -2.39 1.04 1.97
C ASN A 124 -2.13 2.33 2.76
N ASN A 125 -0.88 2.81 2.71
CA ASN A 125 -0.48 4.09 3.33
C ASN A 125 -0.27 5.22 2.30
N ASP A 126 -0.74 5.07 1.06
CA ASP A 126 -0.65 6.13 0.05
C ASP A 126 -1.75 7.19 0.27
N LYS A 127 -1.79 8.21 -0.57
CA LYS A 127 -2.77 9.32 -0.49
C LYS A 127 -4.21 8.87 -0.78
N GLN A 128 -4.37 7.76 -1.47
CA GLN A 128 -5.66 7.24 -1.94
C GLN A 128 -5.68 5.72 -1.95
N PHE A 129 -6.86 5.16 -1.74
CA PHE A 129 -7.06 3.72 -1.77
C PHE A 129 -6.82 3.15 -3.18
N SER A 130 -7.56 3.65 -4.18
CA SER A 130 -7.38 3.25 -5.58
C SER A 130 -8.15 4.18 -6.52
N VAL A 131 -7.56 4.51 -7.66
CA VAL A 131 -8.21 5.23 -8.77
C VAL A 131 -8.97 4.29 -9.74
N GLY A 132 -9.03 2.99 -9.45
CA GLY A 132 -9.69 1.99 -10.29
C GLY A 132 -8.76 1.31 -11.29
N ALA A 133 -9.32 0.80 -12.38
CA ALA A 133 -8.57 0.06 -13.39
C ALA A 133 -7.48 0.90 -14.07
N ASN A 134 -6.42 0.24 -14.53
CA ASN A 134 -5.35 0.89 -15.30
C ASN A 134 -5.84 1.23 -16.72
N LEU A 135 -6.50 2.40 -16.86
CA LEU A 135 -7.07 2.88 -18.13
C LEU A 135 -6.04 3.07 -19.24
N MET A 136 -4.77 3.33 -18.91
CA MET A 136 -3.73 3.49 -19.91
C MET A 136 -3.47 2.14 -20.64
N ASN A 137 -3.39 1.05 -19.90
CA ASN A 137 -3.22 -0.27 -20.46
C ASN A 137 -4.45 -0.68 -21.29
N MET A 138 -5.66 -0.45 -20.77
CA MET A 138 -6.89 -0.73 -21.51
C MET A 138 -6.98 0.10 -22.79
N GLY A 139 -6.63 1.38 -22.73
CA GLY A 139 -6.60 2.26 -23.90
C GLY A 139 -5.62 1.80 -24.99
N MET A 140 -4.43 1.36 -24.58
CA MET A 140 -3.45 0.80 -25.52
C MET A 140 -3.96 -0.49 -26.19
N MET A 141 -4.57 -1.40 -25.43
CA MET A 141 -5.17 -2.61 -25.99
C MET A 141 -6.31 -2.28 -26.96
N ALA A 142 -7.16 -1.31 -26.61
CA ALA A 142 -8.26 -0.86 -27.48
C ALA A 142 -7.74 -0.23 -28.78
N MET A 143 -6.71 0.61 -28.73
CA MET A 143 -6.05 1.18 -29.93
C MET A 143 -5.46 0.10 -30.85
N GLN A 144 -4.94 -0.97 -30.25
CA GLN A 144 -4.42 -2.14 -30.98
C GLN A 144 -5.54 -3.08 -31.44
N LYS A 145 -6.81 -2.78 -31.14
CA LYS A 145 -7.98 -3.64 -31.39
C LYS A 145 -7.89 -5.02 -30.74
N ASN A 146 -7.14 -5.11 -29.65
CA ASN A 146 -6.96 -6.35 -28.89
C ASN A 146 -8.07 -6.51 -27.83
N PHE A 147 -9.32 -6.63 -28.31
CA PHE A 147 -10.49 -6.70 -27.45
C PHE A 147 -10.55 -8.01 -26.65
N ASP A 148 -10.01 -9.09 -27.16
CA ASP A 148 -9.94 -10.39 -26.48
C ASP A 148 -9.13 -10.29 -25.17
N GLU A 149 -8.04 -9.53 -25.15
CA GLU A 149 -7.26 -9.32 -23.90
C GLU A 149 -8.00 -8.41 -22.91
N ILE A 150 -8.74 -7.40 -23.41
CA ILE A 150 -9.61 -6.58 -22.55
C ILE A 150 -10.68 -7.45 -21.90
N GLU A 151 -11.36 -8.31 -22.71
CA GLU A 151 -12.36 -9.23 -22.17
C GLU A 151 -11.79 -10.20 -21.14
N LYS A 152 -10.63 -10.79 -21.41
CA LYS A 152 -9.94 -11.67 -20.45
C LYS A 152 -9.62 -10.96 -19.14
N PHE A 153 -9.11 -9.73 -19.21
CA PHE A 153 -8.85 -8.92 -18.02
C PHE A 153 -10.13 -8.68 -17.22
N LEU A 154 -11.20 -8.22 -17.87
CA LEU A 154 -12.47 -7.94 -17.21
C LEU A 154 -13.10 -9.18 -16.58
N VAL A 155 -13.15 -10.29 -17.32
CA VAL A 155 -13.66 -11.58 -16.81
C VAL A 155 -12.78 -12.09 -15.66
N GLY A 156 -11.45 -11.96 -15.78
CA GLY A 156 -10.52 -12.31 -14.72
C GLY A 156 -10.75 -11.49 -13.45
N PHE A 157 -10.90 -10.18 -13.58
CA PHE A 157 -11.16 -9.29 -12.46
C PHE A 157 -12.50 -9.61 -11.78
N GLN A 158 -13.58 -9.76 -12.54
CA GLN A 158 -14.90 -10.15 -12.00
C GLN A 158 -14.85 -11.47 -11.22
N LYS A 159 -14.12 -12.48 -11.72
CA LYS A 159 -13.93 -13.75 -11.01
C LYS A 159 -13.23 -13.57 -9.66
N ILE A 160 -12.25 -12.68 -9.61
CA ILE A 160 -11.52 -12.41 -8.35
C ILE A 160 -12.41 -11.68 -7.36
N LEU A 161 -13.19 -10.68 -7.80
CA LEU A 161 -14.17 -10.02 -6.96
C LEU A 161 -15.18 -11.02 -6.35
N MET A 162 -15.71 -11.91 -7.18
CA MET A 162 -16.59 -12.97 -6.70
C MET A 162 -15.90 -13.95 -5.76
N ARG A 163 -14.62 -14.26 -6.00
CA ARG A 163 -13.84 -15.10 -5.10
C ARG A 163 -13.62 -14.45 -3.73
N MET A 164 -13.30 -13.14 -3.70
CA MET A 164 -13.22 -12.39 -2.43
C MET A 164 -14.51 -12.51 -1.62
N ARG A 165 -15.65 -12.39 -2.29
CA ARG A 165 -16.98 -12.46 -1.66
C ARG A 165 -17.35 -13.84 -1.15
N THR A 166 -16.78 -14.91 -1.69
CA THR A 166 -17.18 -16.30 -1.41
C THR A 166 -16.09 -17.16 -0.77
N CYS A 167 -14.91 -16.61 -0.52
CA CYS A 167 -13.82 -17.34 0.15
C CYS A 167 -14.19 -17.60 1.62
N ASN A 168 -13.49 -18.58 2.23
CA ASN A 168 -13.76 -19.00 3.60
C ASN A 168 -13.11 -18.10 4.67
N VAL A 169 -12.42 -17.05 4.25
CA VAL A 169 -11.70 -16.12 5.13
C VAL A 169 -12.32 -14.73 4.96
N PRO A 170 -12.68 -14.03 6.06
CA PRO A 170 -13.25 -12.69 5.95
C PRO A 170 -12.26 -11.72 5.29
N VAL A 171 -12.78 -10.94 4.35
CA VAL A 171 -12.03 -9.89 3.64
C VAL A 171 -12.63 -8.54 3.97
N VAL A 172 -11.80 -7.60 4.43
CA VAL A 172 -12.22 -6.25 4.83
C VAL A 172 -11.43 -5.21 4.06
N SER A 173 -12.08 -4.18 3.55
CA SER A 173 -11.40 -3.03 2.95
C SER A 173 -11.23 -1.89 3.95
N ALA A 174 -10.02 -1.31 4.03
CA ALA A 174 -9.72 -0.11 4.79
C ALA A 174 -9.42 1.03 3.81
N THR A 175 -10.43 1.84 3.48
CA THR A 175 -10.35 2.81 2.39
C THR A 175 -10.20 4.25 2.87
N HIS A 176 -9.55 5.06 2.04
CA HIS A 176 -9.37 6.50 2.27
C HIS A 176 -9.10 7.22 0.94
N GLY A 177 -9.28 8.54 0.92
CA GLY A 177 -9.08 9.35 -0.28
C GLY A 177 -9.95 8.87 -1.44
N PHE A 178 -9.39 8.67 -2.61
CA PHE A 178 -10.13 8.18 -3.78
C PHE A 178 -10.35 6.67 -3.72
N VAL A 179 -11.60 6.26 -3.92
CA VAL A 179 -12.08 4.87 -4.01
C VAL A 179 -12.96 4.80 -5.26
N LEU A 180 -12.33 4.73 -6.43
CA LEU A 180 -13.01 4.98 -7.70
C LEU A 180 -13.04 3.73 -8.59
N GLY A 181 -14.12 3.57 -9.38
CA GLY A 181 -14.26 2.51 -10.35
C GLY A 181 -13.94 1.13 -9.78
N GLY A 182 -13.00 0.40 -10.39
CA GLY A 182 -12.54 -0.90 -9.90
C GLY A 182 -12.06 -0.92 -8.43
N GLY A 183 -11.59 0.21 -7.89
CA GLY A 183 -11.27 0.35 -6.47
C GLY A 183 -12.50 0.27 -5.57
N LEU A 184 -13.61 0.88 -6.00
CA LEU A 184 -14.89 0.71 -5.32
C LEU A 184 -15.43 -0.72 -5.49
N GLU A 185 -15.31 -1.29 -6.69
CA GLU A 185 -15.73 -2.68 -6.93
C GLU A 185 -15.02 -3.66 -5.97
N VAL A 186 -13.71 -3.50 -5.75
CA VAL A 186 -12.97 -4.27 -4.73
C VAL A 186 -13.61 -4.05 -3.35
N SER A 187 -13.86 -2.82 -2.96
CA SER A 187 -14.38 -2.52 -1.62
C SER A 187 -15.78 -3.11 -1.36
N ILE A 188 -16.70 -3.02 -2.33
CA ILE A 188 -18.07 -3.53 -2.17
C ILE A 188 -18.19 -5.06 -2.27
N HIS A 189 -17.13 -5.73 -2.75
CA HIS A 189 -17.06 -7.19 -2.77
C HIS A 189 -16.36 -7.77 -1.54
N CYS A 190 -15.83 -6.92 -0.64
CA CYS A 190 -15.39 -7.35 0.69
C CYS A 190 -16.60 -7.63 1.60
N ASP A 191 -16.39 -8.41 2.66
CA ASP A 191 -17.42 -8.67 3.69
C ASP A 191 -17.80 -7.40 4.45
N ALA A 192 -16.84 -6.48 4.62
CA ALA A 192 -17.04 -5.18 5.24
C ALA A 192 -16.06 -4.13 4.68
N GLY A 193 -16.48 -2.88 4.70
CA GLY A 193 -15.64 -1.72 4.38
C GLY A 193 -15.57 -0.75 5.55
N ILE A 194 -14.36 -0.35 5.92
CA ILE A 194 -14.10 0.73 6.86
C ILE A 194 -13.56 1.90 6.07
N HIS A 195 -14.31 2.99 6.04
CA HIS A 195 -14.01 4.15 5.21
C HIS A 195 -13.57 5.34 6.07
N ALA A 196 -12.51 6.02 5.68
CA ALA A 196 -12.16 7.31 6.27
C ALA A 196 -13.26 8.35 5.98
N SER A 197 -13.48 9.29 6.89
CA SER A 197 -14.58 10.27 6.82
C SER A 197 -14.56 11.15 5.58
N GLU A 198 -13.41 11.36 4.96
CA GLU A 198 -13.23 12.20 3.77
C GLU A 198 -12.92 11.38 2.51
N SER A 199 -13.47 10.17 2.40
CA SER A 199 -13.31 9.34 1.22
C SER A 199 -14.22 9.80 0.07
N TYR A 200 -13.66 9.87 -1.15
CA TYR A 200 -14.40 10.10 -2.38
C TYR A 200 -14.66 8.76 -3.05
N ILE A 201 -15.88 8.28 -2.93
CA ILE A 201 -16.28 6.93 -3.34
C ILE A 201 -17.23 7.00 -4.53
N GLY A 202 -16.94 6.31 -5.62
CA GLY A 202 -17.83 6.33 -6.78
C GLY A 202 -17.43 5.41 -7.92
N LEU A 203 -18.45 5.04 -8.72
CA LEU A 203 -18.29 4.47 -10.04
C LEU A 203 -18.23 5.62 -11.04
N VAL A 204 -17.11 5.80 -11.70
CA VAL A 204 -16.78 6.98 -12.51
C VAL A 204 -16.67 6.67 -14.00
N GLU A 205 -17.04 5.47 -14.41
CA GLU A 205 -16.88 4.93 -15.76
C GLU A 205 -17.55 5.82 -16.81
N ALA A 206 -18.76 6.31 -16.54
CA ALA A 206 -19.47 7.26 -17.42
C ALA A 206 -18.71 8.59 -17.54
N GLY A 207 -18.08 9.06 -16.44
CA GLY A 207 -17.34 10.32 -16.42
C GLY A 207 -16.05 10.29 -17.24
N VAL A 208 -15.48 9.09 -17.48
CA VAL A 208 -14.27 8.90 -18.28
C VAL A 208 -14.57 8.30 -19.66
N GLY A 209 -15.84 8.15 -20.03
CA GLY A 209 -16.28 7.71 -21.36
C GLY A 209 -16.11 6.23 -21.64
N LEU A 210 -16.16 5.37 -20.62
CA LEU A 210 -16.13 3.91 -20.77
C LEU A 210 -17.54 3.32 -21.03
N ILE A 211 -18.59 4.02 -20.61
CA ILE A 211 -20.00 3.71 -20.83
C ILE A 211 -20.76 4.99 -21.15
#